data_01a644372992206b768b457c4abdba7e
#
_entry.id   01a644372992206b768b457c4abdba7e
#
_cell.length_a   1.000
_cell.length_b   1.000
_cell.length_c   1.000
_cell.angle_alpha   90.00
_cell.angle_beta   90.00
_cell.angle_gamma   90.00
#
_symmetry.space_group_name_H-M   'P 1'
#
loop_
_entity.id
_entity.type
_entity.pdbx_description
1 polymer ?
#
loop_
_entity_poly.entity_id
_entity_poly.type
_entity_poly.pdbx_seq_one_letter_code
_entity_poly.pdbx_strand_id
1 'polypeptide(L)'
;MAVLLGVCNWVHPLLQSPSCCKELKEAGIDAIQLDLGSAEEDFPLSSPGIQRQWKEEAELYGIRLDAVAVLAVLKHGMTAEPGSERRNTAEKAIAAAVDCAADMGIPRIVLPSFKASAIRNKDDLRETARCLRLACALAKHRGIAVATENLLDVTMMKSLLNIVAYDNLCSCLDLSHFVLRGREDVFEALPEHLAVCC
;
A
#
# COMPACT_ATOMS: atom_id res chain seq x y z
N MET A 1 18.89 8.83 -10.26
CA MET A 1 17.65 8.05 -10.54
C MET A 1 16.66 8.96 -11.23
N ALA A 2 15.99 8.50 -12.29
CA ALA A 2 14.87 9.25 -12.86
C ALA A 2 13.66 9.11 -11.93
N VAL A 3 12.91 10.20 -11.76
CA VAL A 3 11.62 10.18 -11.06
C VAL A 3 10.61 9.52 -12.00
N LEU A 4 9.87 8.54 -11.51
CA LEU A 4 8.77 7.91 -12.24
C LEU A 4 7.45 8.62 -11.90
N LEU A 5 6.65 8.89 -12.92
CA LEU A 5 5.31 9.41 -12.75
C LEU A 5 4.33 8.22 -12.68
N GLY A 6 3.63 8.08 -11.55
CA GLY A 6 2.70 6.97 -11.32
C GLY A 6 1.27 7.42 -11.07
N VAL A 7 0.33 6.50 -11.22
CA VAL A 7 -1.09 6.69 -10.92
C VAL A 7 -1.64 5.49 -10.15
N CYS A 8 -2.70 5.73 -9.37
CA CYS A 8 -3.43 4.68 -8.65
C CYS A 8 -4.64 4.23 -9.49
N ASN A 9 -4.86 2.92 -9.64
CA ASN A 9 -5.95 2.44 -10.50
C ASN A 9 -7.36 2.72 -9.94
N TRP A 10 -7.49 3.03 -8.66
CA TRP A 10 -8.78 3.32 -8.02
C TRP A 10 -9.23 4.78 -8.14
N VAL A 11 -8.41 5.68 -8.67
CA VAL A 11 -8.77 7.11 -8.76
C VAL A 11 -9.73 7.41 -9.91
N HIS A 12 -9.82 6.50 -10.89
CA HIS A 12 -10.74 6.65 -12.01
C HIS A 12 -11.18 5.29 -12.57
N PRO A 13 -12.48 5.10 -12.95
CA PRO A 13 -12.98 3.81 -13.45
C PRO A 13 -12.23 3.25 -14.66
N LEU A 14 -11.76 4.11 -15.58
CA LEU A 14 -11.00 3.68 -16.77
C LEU A 14 -9.66 3.03 -16.40
N LEU A 15 -9.10 3.32 -15.21
CA LEU A 15 -7.83 2.76 -14.74
C LEU A 15 -7.99 1.40 -14.07
N GLN A 16 -9.22 0.90 -13.91
CA GLN A 16 -9.49 -0.39 -13.28
C GLN A 16 -9.37 -1.57 -14.25
N SER A 17 -9.15 -1.30 -15.53
CA SER A 17 -8.93 -2.31 -16.57
C SER A 17 -7.47 -2.29 -17.04
N PRO A 18 -6.84 -3.47 -17.26
CA PRO A 18 -5.49 -3.56 -17.82
C PRO A 18 -5.31 -2.80 -19.13
N SER A 19 -6.37 -2.70 -19.95
CA SER A 19 -6.35 -1.96 -21.23
C SER A 19 -5.96 -0.48 -21.09
N CYS A 20 -6.02 0.09 -19.88
CA CYS A 20 -5.59 1.48 -19.63
C CYS A 20 -4.08 1.70 -19.82
N CYS A 21 -3.27 0.64 -19.88
CA CYS A 21 -1.82 0.77 -19.99
C CYS A 21 -1.39 1.54 -21.25
N LYS A 22 -2.15 1.41 -22.34
CA LYS A 22 -1.92 2.18 -23.58
C LYS A 22 -2.09 3.66 -23.34
N GLU A 23 -3.22 4.08 -22.81
CA GLU A 23 -3.57 5.47 -22.54
C GLU A 23 -2.62 6.09 -21.50
N LEU A 24 -2.23 5.32 -20.50
CA LEU A 24 -1.23 5.75 -19.52
C LEU A 24 0.11 6.05 -20.20
N LYS A 25 0.57 5.18 -21.10
CA LYS A 25 1.81 5.41 -21.85
C LYS A 25 1.72 6.64 -22.73
N GLU A 26 0.61 6.83 -23.44
CA GLU A 26 0.39 8.02 -24.28
C GLU A 26 0.33 9.31 -23.44
N ALA A 27 -0.15 9.23 -22.21
CA ALA A 27 -0.16 10.34 -21.25
C ALA A 27 1.18 10.60 -20.56
N GLY A 28 2.23 9.81 -20.83
CA GLY A 28 3.54 9.95 -20.19
C GLY A 28 3.62 9.41 -18.77
N ILE A 29 2.71 8.50 -18.39
CA ILE A 29 2.73 7.82 -17.09
C ILE A 29 3.65 6.61 -17.19
N ASP A 30 4.50 6.42 -16.18
CA ASP A 30 5.51 5.36 -16.15
C ASP A 30 5.08 4.15 -15.33
N ALA A 31 4.19 4.35 -14.33
CA ALA A 31 3.87 3.33 -13.35
C ALA A 31 2.42 3.37 -12.90
N ILE A 32 1.90 2.23 -12.43
CA ILE A 32 0.58 2.12 -11.84
C ILE A 32 0.64 1.32 -10.53
N GLN A 33 -0.12 1.78 -9.53
CA GLN A 33 -0.44 1.03 -8.33
C GLN A 33 -1.79 0.36 -8.50
N LEU A 34 -1.90 -0.92 -8.14
CA LEU A 34 -3.12 -1.71 -8.26
C LEU A 34 -3.77 -1.91 -6.90
N ASP A 35 -5.08 -1.67 -6.78
CA ASP A 35 -5.83 -2.11 -5.61
C ASP A 35 -6.01 -3.63 -5.64
N LEU A 36 -5.82 -4.28 -4.49
CA LEU A 36 -6.11 -5.70 -4.31
C LEU A 36 -7.58 -6.04 -4.60
N GLY A 37 -8.46 -5.08 -4.34
CA GLY A 37 -9.91 -5.23 -4.38
C GLY A 37 -10.55 -5.56 -3.03
N SER A 38 -11.85 -5.73 -3.03
CA SER A 38 -12.65 -5.93 -1.83
C SER A 38 -12.65 -7.39 -1.36
N ALA A 39 -12.84 -7.59 -0.04
CA ALA A 39 -13.00 -8.92 0.54
C ALA A 39 -14.34 -9.57 0.14
N GLU A 40 -15.36 -8.77 -0.15
CA GLU A 40 -16.67 -9.23 -0.62
C GLU A 40 -16.61 -9.86 -2.00
N GLU A 41 -15.63 -9.48 -2.80
CA GLU A 41 -15.35 -10.02 -4.15
C GLU A 41 -14.15 -10.98 -4.16
N ASP A 42 -13.76 -11.47 -2.97
CA ASP A 42 -12.64 -12.39 -2.77
C ASP A 42 -11.31 -11.86 -3.37
N PHE A 43 -11.07 -10.56 -3.21
CA PHE A 43 -9.86 -9.90 -3.68
C PHE A 43 -9.58 -10.13 -5.17
N PRO A 44 -10.29 -9.45 -6.09
CA PRO A 44 -10.22 -9.71 -7.54
C PRO A 44 -8.81 -9.82 -8.12
N LEU A 45 -7.84 -9.03 -7.61
CA LEU A 45 -6.45 -9.11 -8.08
C LEU A 45 -5.78 -10.46 -7.76
N SER A 46 -6.33 -11.27 -6.84
CA SER A 46 -5.83 -12.61 -6.55
C SER A 46 -6.14 -13.63 -7.67
N SER A 47 -7.00 -13.26 -8.62
CA SER A 47 -7.30 -14.14 -9.78
C SER A 47 -6.10 -14.24 -10.72
N PRO A 48 -5.58 -15.46 -11.00
CA PRO A 48 -4.47 -15.65 -11.93
C PRO A 48 -4.75 -15.09 -13.35
N GLY A 49 -6.02 -15.09 -13.75
CA GLY A 49 -6.44 -14.54 -15.05
C GLY A 49 -6.29 -13.01 -15.09
N ILE A 50 -6.71 -12.32 -14.02
CA ILE A 50 -6.57 -10.86 -13.89
C ILE A 50 -5.09 -10.48 -13.77
N GLN A 51 -4.31 -11.19 -12.96
CA GLN A 51 -2.88 -10.95 -12.82
C GLN A 51 -2.15 -11.06 -14.15
N ARG A 52 -2.46 -12.11 -14.94
CA ARG A 52 -1.85 -12.31 -16.25
C ARG A 52 -2.17 -11.16 -17.19
N GLN A 53 -3.44 -10.73 -17.28
CA GLN A 53 -3.86 -9.62 -18.14
C GLN A 53 -3.11 -8.31 -17.76
N TRP A 54 -2.99 -8.00 -16.47
CA TRP A 54 -2.22 -6.82 -16.02
C TRP A 54 -0.74 -6.91 -16.40
N LYS A 55 -0.13 -8.10 -16.25
CA LYS A 55 1.28 -8.30 -16.62
C LYS A 55 1.50 -8.15 -18.12
N GLU A 56 0.65 -8.77 -18.94
CA GLU A 56 0.74 -8.72 -20.41
C GLU A 56 0.60 -7.29 -20.94
N GLU A 57 -0.42 -6.55 -20.48
CA GLU A 57 -0.65 -5.16 -20.91
C GLU A 57 0.44 -4.21 -20.39
N ALA A 58 0.85 -4.36 -19.14
CA ALA A 58 1.91 -3.54 -18.57
C ALA A 58 3.25 -3.76 -19.30
N GLU A 59 3.61 -4.99 -19.63
CA GLU A 59 4.79 -5.33 -20.41
C GLU A 59 4.70 -4.78 -21.84
N LEU A 60 3.56 -4.94 -22.51
CA LEU A 60 3.34 -4.47 -23.88
C LEU A 60 3.55 -2.96 -24.03
N TYR A 61 3.09 -2.17 -23.07
CA TYR A 61 3.19 -0.70 -23.13
C TYR A 61 4.32 -0.12 -22.28
N GLY A 62 5.11 -0.95 -21.59
CA GLY A 62 6.22 -0.51 -20.75
C GLY A 62 5.75 0.30 -19.55
N ILE A 63 4.62 -0.07 -18.96
CA ILE A 63 4.11 0.46 -17.69
C ILE A 63 4.61 -0.42 -16.55
N ARG A 64 5.20 0.20 -15.53
CA ARG A 64 5.64 -0.52 -14.34
C ARG A 64 4.46 -0.78 -13.39
N LEU A 65 4.25 -2.04 -13.02
CA LEU A 65 3.40 -2.39 -11.88
C LEU A 65 4.19 -2.13 -10.60
N ASP A 66 3.88 -1.03 -9.90
CA ASP A 66 4.76 -0.52 -8.85
C ASP A 66 4.41 -1.00 -7.44
N ALA A 67 3.13 -1.09 -7.11
CA ALA A 67 2.68 -1.57 -5.81
C ALA A 67 1.30 -2.23 -5.87
N VAL A 68 1.01 -3.09 -4.90
CA VAL A 68 -0.35 -3.54 -4.56
C VAL A 68 -0.83 -2.77 -3.33
N ALA A 69 -1.88 -1.96 -3.49
CA ALA A 69 -2.53 -1.26 -2.39
C ALA A 69 -3.60 -2.15 -1.73
N VAL A 70 -3.62 -2.19 -0.41
CA VAL A 70 -4.57 -3.03 0.36
C VAL A 70 -5.69 -2.15 0.90
N LEU A 71 -6.55 -1.60 0.02
CA LEU A 71 -7.62 -0.69 0.43
C LEU A 71 -8.68 -1.38 1.30
N ALA A 72 -8.79 -2.70 1.26
CA ALA A 72 -9.67 -3.48 2.14
C ALA A 72 -9.43 -3.19 3.64
N VAL A 73 -8.20 -2.86 4.07
CA VAL A 73 -7.93 -2.52 5.47
C VAL A 73 -8.60 -1.22 5.91
N LEU A 74 -8.98 -0.34 4.97
CA LEU A 74 -9.73 0.89 5.28
C LEU A 74 -11.15 0.59 5.78
N LYS A 75 -11.72 -0.54 5.40
CA LYS A 75 -13.05 -1.00 5.82
C LYS A 75 -12.96 -1.92 7.04
N HIS A 76 -12.06 -2.87 7.02
CA HIS A 76 -11.98 -3.93 8.02
C HIS A 76 -11.15 -3.53 9.25
N GLY A 77 -10.09 -2.75 9.09
CA GLY A 77 -9.34 -2.12 10.17
C GLY A 77 -8.17 -2.97 10.71
N MET A 78 -6.95 -2.46 10.53
CA MET A 78 -5.76 -3.00 11.21
C MET A 78 -5.81 -2.76 12.73
N THR A 79 -6.62 -1.80 13.17
CA THR A 79 -6.83 -1.47 14.58
C THR A 79 -8.03 -2.20 15.20
N ALA A 80 -8.71 -3.08 14.43
CA ALA A 80 -9.80 -3.90 14.95
C ALA A 80 -9.28 -4.88 16.01
N GLU A 81 -10.19 -5.28 16.92
CA GLU A 81 -9.86 -6.21 18.00
C GLU A 81 -9.30 -7.53 17.46
N PRO A 82 -8.16 -8.00 18.01
CA PRO A 82 -7.58 -9.27 17.62
C PRO A 82 -8.57 -10.44 17.73
N GLY A 83 -8.64 -11.27 16.68
CA GLY A 83 -9.57 -12.39 16.59
C GLY A 83 -10.99 -12.02 16.15
N SER A 84 -11.33 -10.74 16.03
CA SER A 84 -12.60 -10.33 15.43
C SER A 84 -12.65 -10.67 13.94
N GLU A 85 -13.85 -10.84 13.38
CA GLU A 85 -14.05 -11.07 11.95
C GLU A 85 -13.40 -9.98 11.10
N ARG A 86 -13.57 -8.73 11.52
CA ARG A 86 -12.95 -7.57 10.83
C ARG A 86 -11.43 -7.68 10.81
N ARG A 87 -10.80 -8.00 11.94
CA ARG A 87 -9.34 -8.17 12.02
C ARG A 87 -8.88 -9.33 11.15
N ASN A 88 -9.54 -10.47 11.22
CA ASN A 88 -9.21 -11.64 10.42
C ASN A 88 -9.31 -11.34 8.91
N THR A 89 -10.30 -10.55 8.50
CA THR A 89 -10.44 -10.11 7.10
C THR A 89 -9.31 -9.17 6.68
N ALA A 90 -8.91 -8.23 7.55
CA ALA A 90 -7.76 -7.37 7.28
C ALA A 90 -6.45 -8.18 7.13
N GLU A 91 -6.23 -9.16 7.99
CA GLU A 91 -5.05 -10.04 7.92
C GLU A 91 -5.06 -10.94 6.68
N LYS A 92 -6.23 -11.44 6.24
CA LYS A 92 -6.38 -12.15 4.97
C LYS A 92 -6.05 -11.26 3.78
N ALA A 93 -6.53 -10.02 3.77
CA ALA A 93 -6.21 -9.06 2.72
C ALA A 93 -4.70 -8.79 2.62
N ILE A 94 -4.02 -8.64 3.76
CA ILE A 94 -2.57 -8.47 3.83
C ILE A 94 -1.85 -9.68 3.21
N ALA A 95 -2.24 -10.89 3.59
CA ALA A 95 -1.62 -12.11 3.05
C ALA A 95 -1.85 -12.23 1.54
N ALA A 96 -3.08 -12.02 1.07
CA ALA A 96 -3.42 -12.04 -0.35
C ALA A 96 -2.62 -11.00 -1.16
N ALA A 97 -2.43 -9.80 -0.62
CA ALA A 97 -1.64 -8.77 -1.30
C ALA A 97 -0.16 -9.16 -1.44
N VAL A 98 0.42 -9.79 -0.42
CA VAL A 98 1.80 -10.31 -0.49
C VAL A 98 1.91 -11.42 -1.54
N ASP A 99 0.93 -12.33 -1.61
CA ASP A 99 0.88 -13.38 -2.62
C ASP A 99 0.75 -12.78 -4.03
N CYS A 100 -0.19 -11.85 -4.25
CA CYS A 100 -0.36 -11.14 -5.51
C CYS A 100 0.93 -10.41 -5.94
N ALA A 101 1.57 -9.69 -5.02
CA ALA A 101 2.79 -8.97 -5.33
C ALA A 101 3.92 -9.92 -5.75
N ALA A 102 4.05 -11.07 -5.09
CA ALA A 102 5.02 -12.11 -5.45
C ALA A 102 4.75 -12.70 -6.84
N ASP A 103 3.49 -13.11 -7.11
CA ASP A 103 3.09 -13.74 -8.37
C ASP A 103 3.22 -12.81 -9.58
N MET A 104 3.02 -11.51 -9.33
CA MET A 104 3.10 -10.47 -10.35
C MET A 104 4.49 -9.84 -10.50
N GLY A 105 5.43 -10.14 -9.60
CA GLY A 105 6.76 -9.51 -9.57
C GLY A 105 6.70 -8.04 -9.15
N ILE A 106 5.68 -7.64 -8.37
CA ILE A 106 5.49 -6.29 -7.87
C ILE A 106 6.37 -6.09 -6.62
N PRO A 107 7.20 -5.03 -6.56
CA PRO A 107 8.24 -4.91 -5.53
C PRO A 107 7.72 -4.51 -4.16
N ARG A 108 6.45 -4.07 -4.03
CA ARG A 108 5.94 -3.58 -2.74
C ARG A 108 4.43 -3.73 -2.59
N ILE A 109 3.98 -3.73 -1.32
CA ILE A 109 2.57 -3.54 -0.95
C ILE A 109 2.42 -2.26 -0.15
N VAL A 110 1.26 -1.60 -0.24
CA VAL A 110 0.92 -0.37 0.51
C VAL A 110 -0.22 -0.66 1.48
N LEU A 111 -0.02 -0.34 2.75
CA LEU A 111 -0.99 -0.52 3.84
C LEU A 111 -1.43 0.85 4.39
N PRO A 112 -2.58 1.38 3.94
CA PRO A 112 -3.07 2.67 4.41
C PRO A 112 -3.70 2.56 5.80
N SER A 113 -3.35 3.51 6.69
CA SER A 113 -3.84 3.59 8.08
C SER A 113 -4.84 4.74 8.25
N PHE A 114 -5.93 4.69 7.47
CA PHE A 114 -7.03 5.65 7.52
C PHE A 114 -8.36 4.97 7.88
N LYS A 115 -9.44 5.73 8.05
CA LYS A 115 -10.79 5.25 8.33
C LYS A 115 -10.81 4.23 9.48
N ALA A 116 -11.15 2.96 9.21
CA ALA A 116 -11.17 1.90 10.22
C ALA A 116 -9.77 1.48 10.70
N SER A 117 -8.72 1.77 9.94
CA SER A 117 -7.31 1.54 10.32
C SER A 117 -6.61 2.78 10.89
N ALA A 118 -7.33 3.89 11.13
CA ALA A 118 -6.72 5.12 11.61
C ALA A 118 -6.05 4.94 12.97
N ILE A 119 -4.83 5.45 13.09
CA ILE A 119 -4.05 5.43 14.34
C ILE A 119 -4.42 6.69 15.14
N ARG A 120 -5.21 6.55 16.21
CA ARG A 120 -5.72 7.64 17.03
C ARG A 120 -5.07 7.70 18.42
N ASN A 121 -4.52 6.57 18.85
CA ASN A 121 -3.98 6.38 20.19
C ASN A 121 -2.88 5.30 20.20
N LYS A 122 -2.31 5.05 21.37
CA LYS A 122 -1.22 4.06 21.54
C LYS A 122 -1.66 2.61 21.28
N ASP A 123 -2.91 2.29 21.53
CA ASP A 123 -3.42 0.93 21.30
C ASP A 123 -3.63 0.70 19.79
N ASP A 124 -4.18 1.69 19.07
CA ASP A 124 -4.24 1.67 17.61
C ASP A 124 -2.84 1.51 16.99
N LEU A 125 -1.84 2.22 17.53
CA LEU A 125 -0.45 2.11 17.07
C LEU A 125 0.10 0.69 17.26
N ARG A 126 -0.18 0.06 18.41
CA ARG A 126 0.24 -1.32 18.70
C ARG A 126 -0.41 -2.33 17.77
N GLU A 127 -1.72 -2.18 17.53
CA GLU A 127 -2.46 -3.08 16.64
C GLU A 127 -2.02 -2.92 15.19
N THR A 128 -1.80 -1.69 14.73
CA THR A 128 -1.20 -1.42 13.42
C THR A 128 0.18 -2.05 13.30
N ALA A 129 1.04 -1.90 14.32
CA ALA A 129 2.36 -2.52 14.34
C ALA A 129 2.30 -4.06 14.25
N ARG A 130 1.30 -4.71 14.85
CA ARG A 130 1.08 -6.17 14.73
C ARG A 130 0.76 -6.57 13.29
N CYS A 131 -0.14 -5.86 12.62
CA CYS A 131 -0.45 -6.09 11.21
C CYS A 131 0.76 -5.86 10.30
N LEU A 132 1.52 -4.79 10.54
CA LEU A 132 2.73 -4.50 9.78
C LEU A 132 3.80 -5.59 9.99
N ARG A 133 3.96 -6.11 11.20
CA ARG A 133 4.84 -7.26 11.47
C ARG A 133 4.42 -8.51 10.69
N LEU A 134 3.12 -8.81 10.66
CA LEU A 134 2.59 -9.91 9.85
C LEU A 134 2.94 -9.72 8.38
N ALA A 135 2.64 -8.53 7.82
CA ALA A 135 2.95 -8.19 6.44
C ALA A 135 4.44 -8.34 6.13
N CYS A 136 5.30 -7.75 6.97
CA CYS A 136 6.75 -7.81 6.81
C CYS A 136 7.28 -9.25 6.87
N ALA A 137 6.81 -10.05 7.80
CA ALA A 137 7.22 -11.45 7.94
C ALA A 137 6.86 -12.27 6.68
N LEU A 138 5.66 -12.09 6.13
CA LEU A 138 5.21 -12.76 4.91
C LEU A 138 5.98 -12.28 3.67
N ALA A 139 6.29 -10.99 3.59
CA ALA A 139 6.91 -10.32 2.45
C ALA A 139 8.44 -10.50 2.39
N LYS A 140 9.12 -10.61 3.53
CA LYS A 140 10.58 -10.56 3.65
C LYS A 140 11.30 -11.57 2.76
N HIS A 141 10.90 -12.84 2.80
CA HIS A 141 11.54 -13.91 2.03
C HIS A 141 11.21 -13.87 0.53
N ARG A 142 10.30 -13.00 0.13
CA ARG A 142 9.88 -12.77 -1.26
C ARG A 142 10.51 -11.50 -1.85
N GLY A 143 11.33 -10.79 -1.07
CA GLY A 143 11.98 -9.53 -1.50
C GLY A 143 11.00 -8.37 -1.69
N ILE A 144 9.83 -8.42 -1.03
CA ILE A 144 8.78 -7.40 -1.14
C ILE A 144 8.90 -6.42 0.02
N ALA A 145 8.89 -5.12 -0.30
CA ALA A 145 8.80 -4.05 0.69
C ALA A 145 7.35 -3.86 1.16
N VAL A 146 7.20 -3.49 2.43
CA VAL A 146 5.92 -3.11 3.02
C VAL A 146 5.94 -1.61 3.29
N ALA A 147 5.10 -0.85 2.61
CA ALA A 147 4.96 0.58 2.80
C ALA A 147 3.75 0.88 3.69
N THR A 148 3.93 1.59 4.80
CA THR A 148 2.82 2.07 5.62
C THR A 148 2.51 3.52 5.27
N GLU A 149 1.24 3.80 4.96
CA GLU A 149 0.75 5.14 4.66
C GLU A 149 -0.13 5.63 5.80
N ASN A 150 0.22 6.77 6.40
CA ASN A 150 -0.49 7.31 7.56
C ASN A 150 -0.21 8.82 7.74
N LEU A 151 -0.77 9.42 8.82
CA LEU A 151 -0.62 10.83 9.15
C LEU A 151 0.21 11.07 10.42
N LEU A 152 1.04 10.12 10.78
CA LEU A 152 1.93 10.27 11.92
C LEU A 152 2.99 11.34 11.61
N ASP A 153 3.35 12.11 12.63
CA ASP A 153 4.55 12.95 12.56
C ASP A 153 5.81 12.08 12.49
N VAL A 154 6.95 12.71 12.19
CA VAL A 154 8.24 12.00 12.04
C VAL A 154 8.59 11.18 13.28
N THR A 155 8.36 11.71 14.48
CA THR A 155 8.69 11.05 15.74
C THR A 155 7.87 9.79 15.95
N MET A 156 6.56 9.89 15.71
CA MET A 156 5.64 8.76 15.80
C MET A 156 5.90 7.73 14.70
N MET A 157 6.24 8.18 13.48
CA MET A 157 6.62 7.28 12.40
C MET A 157 7.89 6.49 12.74
N LYS A 158 8.95 7.16 13.21
CA LYS A 158 10.18 6.49 13.66
C LYS A 158 9.89 5.50 14.81
N SER A 159 8.98 5.87 15.72
CA SER A 159 8.53 4.97 16.79
C SER A 159 7.83 3.73 16.24
N LEU A 160 6.93 3.89 15.26
CA LEU A 160 6.24 2.77 14.61
C LEU A 160 7.23 1.84 13.92
N LEU A 161 8.19 2.38 13.15
CA LEU A 161 9.23 1.61 12.47
C LEU A 161 10.07 0.81 13.49
N ASN A 162 10.47 1.45 14.59
CA ASN A 162 11.23 0.79 15.66
C ASN A 162 10.42 -0.31 16.37
N ILE A 163 9.12 -0.11 16.60
CA ILE A 163 8.25 -1.12 17.19
C ILE A 163 8.13 -2.33 16.25
N VAL A 164 7.95 -2.10 14.97
CA VAL A 164 7.82 -3.19 13.97
C VAL A 164 9.15 -3.90 13.78
N ALA A 165 10.27 -3.18 13.72
CA ALA A 165 11.63 -3.68 13.66
C ALA A 165 11.90 -4.69 12.52
N TYR A 166 11.41 -4.38 11.31
CA TYR A 166 11.68 -5.12 10.09
C TYR A 166 12.38 -4.21 9.07
N ASP A 167 13.40 -4.73 8.40
CA ASP A 167 14.23 -4.04 7.41
C ASP A 167 13.52 -3.81 6.06
N ASN A 168 12.44 -4.56 5.80
CA ASN A 168 11.58 -4.39 4.62
C ASN A 168 10.33 -3.53 4.89
N LEU A 169 10.27 -2.80 6.02
CA LEU A 169 9.23 -1.81 6.30
C LEU A 169 9.74 -0.41 5.97
N CYS A 170 8.92 0.37 5.29
CA CYS A 170 9.17 1.78 4.96
C CYS A 170 7.90 2.62 5.06
N SER A 171 8.03 3.93 4.93
CA SER A 171 6.91 4.86 4.87
C SER A 171 6.50 5.11 3.41
N CYS A 172 5.20 5.22 3.17
CA CYS A 172 4.63 5.86 1.99
C CYS A 172 4.11 7.24 2.41
N LEU A 173 4.71 8.31 1.89
CA LEU A 173 4.34 9.67 2.23
C LEU A 173 3.40 10.24 1.17
N ASP A 174 2.14 10.45 1.54
CA ASP A 174 1.18 11.21 0.74
C ASP A 174 1.02 12.62 1.31
N LEU A 175 1.64 13.59 0.66
CA LEU A 175 1.60 15.00 1.07
C LEU A 175 0.19 15.59 0.99
N SER A 176 -0.65 15.11 0.08
CA SER A 176 -2.01 15.61 -0.10
C SER A 176 -2.86 15.39 1.15
N HIS A 177 -2.69 14.26 1.82
CA HIS A 177 -3.40 13.94 3.05
C HIS A 177 -3.02 14.86 4.22
N PHE A 178 -1.77 15.32 4.30
CA PHE A 178 -1.35 16.29 5.31
C PHE A 178 -1.93 17.68 5.03
N VAL A 179 -1.83 18.14 3.78
CA VAL A 179 -2.37 19.46 3.36
C VAL A 179 -3.87 19.53 3.59
N LEU A 180 -4.64 18.52 3.18
CA LEU A 180 -6.08 18.45 3.37
C LEU A 180 -6.51 18.49 4.84
N ARG A 181 -5.60 18.23 5.77
CA ARG A 181 -5.84 18.28 7.22
C ARG A 181 -5.19 19.49 7.91
N GLY A 182 -4.72 20.46 7.14
CA GLY A 182 -4.05 21.65 7.65
C GLY A 182 -2.71 21.35 8.34
N ARG A 183 -2.06 20.25 7.99
CA ARG A 183 -0.77 19.80 8.51
C ARG A 183 0.35 20.21 7.55
N GLU A 184 0.54 21.51 7.37
CA GLU A 184 1.63 22.05 6.53
C GLU A 184 3.02 21.93 7.17
N ASP A 185 3.07 21.67 8.47
CA ASP A 185 4.28 21.35 9.23
C ASP A 185 5.08 20.17 8.64
N VAL A 186 4.44 19.29 7.88
CA VAL A 186 5.10 18.19 7.18
C VAL A 186 6.16 18.68 6.20
N PHE A 187 5.98 19.86 5.61
CA PHE A 187 6.96 20.41 4.66
C PHE A 187 8.25 20.86 5.34
N GLU A 188 8.20 21.31 6.59
CA GLU A 188 9.37 21.67 7.39
C GLU A 188 10.18 20.42 7.75
N ALA A 189 9.49 19.29 8.03
CA ALA A 189 10.08 18.02 8.37
C ALA A 189 10.25 17.07 7.17
N LEU A 190 10.05 17.54 5.93
CA LEU A 190 10.06 16.70 4.74
C LEU A 190 11.34 15.87 4.57
N PRO A 191 12.56 16.41 4.80
CA PRO A 191 13.78 15.61 4.69
C PRO A 191 13.79 14.39 5.63
N GLU A 192 13.29 14.55 6.86
CA GLU A 192 13.23 13.44 7.81
C GLU A 192 12.12 12.43 7.46
N HIS A 193 11.00 12.87 6.89
CA HIS A 193 9.98 11.98 6.34
C HIS A 193 10.53 11.17 5.16
N LEU A 194 11.20 11.82 4.21
CA LEU A 194 11.77 11.15 3.04
C LEU A 194 12.87 10.14 3.42
N ALA A 195 13.59 10.37 4.51
CA ALA A 195 14.64 9.46 4.97
C ALA A 195 14.11 8.06 5.39
N VAL A 196 12.80 7.91 5.61
CA VAL A 196 12.15 6.65 6.00
C VAL A 196 11.17 6.13 4.94
N CYS A 197 11.08 6.79 3.77
CA CYS A 197 10.29 6.36 2.63
C CYS A 197 11.00 5.28 1.80
N CYS A 198 10.24 4.50 1.05
CA CYS A 198 10.76 3.51 0.11
C CYS A 198 10.75 3.97 -1.35
#